data_c860837c4a7cc3a968fff1f01047d481
#
_entry.id   c860837c4a7cc3a968fff1f01047d481
#
_cell.length_a   1.000
_cell.length_b   1.000
_cell.length_c   1.000
_cell.angle_alpha   90.00
_cell.angle_beta   90.00
_cell.angle_gamma   90.00
#
_symmetry.space_group_name_H-M   'P 1'
#
loop_
_entity.id
_entity.type
_entity.pdbx_description
1 polymer ?
#
loop_
_entity_poly.entity_id
_entity_poly.type
_entity_poly.pdbx_seq_one_letter_code
_entity_poly.pdbx_strand_id
1 'polypeptide(L)'
;PPGLPAPHAVPDPKMLPKTNALRELPGVGVAYKLAELLYQRAGRAGEAAPHHDLVALGIVADVAVQAGDVRYLLQRGLEALRHTGRLGLQVLMEIIDLNPQWLTEEHIGFELAPRLNALGRLADAAPAVEFLTTDDADKARILAHELDGLNARRKMLCDQVTQGAEAQIERNPSLLERGALVLSHPSWPGSVVGIVAGRLAEKYHRPTLLIAAPPGKLARGSARSVPGCDVSAAIAAHGHMLEGFGGHPMAAGLSIDPERIPEFRQALSRTVQERCEEALAEEPPLQIDGYVPLSDLSLGFVEEVERLAPFGPGNPPLTLATRGVSVKGHATVGRTGEHLKVILEDEAGDTQQVLWWRADASRLPRGPFDLAYVVRASDYRGQRDVQVEWVAARPIEAPVTGRQPETPVVETVDHRREADPHEVLQRLQAERDVLVWREGKAGVEGRDRYALEASETLVIWTTPPGAPELRAALARVSPHIVHLFAVDPGLDDPKGFLTHLAKLAERAIVSQGGLADLSALAVETAQREETVRAGLAWLERRGHIVILEERDRELRFAPDGGSVAEDLPEITERLGALLEETAAYRAFFARTDAETLIRNAHTA
;
A
#
# COMPACT_ATOMS: atom_id res chain seq x y z
N PRO A 1 -6.46 -22.56 25.46
CA PRO A 1 -7.83 -22.67 25.98
C PRO A 1 -7.92 -23.85 26.93
N PRO A 2 -8.65 -23.72 28.05
CA PRO A 2 -8.82 -24.83 28.98
C PRO A 2 -9.54 -26.00 28.29
N GLY A 3 -8.96 -27.19 28.37
CA GLY A 3 -9.57 -28.42 27.86
C GLY A 3 -8.97 -29.03 26.59
N LEU A 4 -8.00 -28.36 25.95
CA LEU A 4 -7.24 -29.00 24.86
C LEU A 4 -6.15 -29.92 25.44
N PRO A 5 -5.90 -31.11 24.84
CA PRO A 5 -4.77 -31.94 25.20
C PRO A 5 -3.47 -31.15 25.02
N ALA A 6 -2.48 -31.38 25.89
CA ALA A 6 -1.18 -30.74 25.77
C ALA A 6 -0.56 -31.09 24.40
N PRO A 7 -0.32 -30.13 23.51
CA PRO A 7 0.21 -30.41 22.20
C PRO A 7 1.69 -30.81 22.31
N HIS A 8 2.13 -31.73 21.45
CA HIS A 8 3.55 -32.10 21.35
C HIS A 8 4.38 -30.91 20.79
N ALA A 9 3.76 -30.05 20.00
CA ALA A 9 4.32 -28.81 19.48
C ALA A 9 3.21 -27.82 19.17
N VAL A 10 3.50 -26.53 19.33
CA VAL A 10 2.61 -25.41 18.94
C VAL A 10 3.32 -24.63 17.85
N PRO A 11 2.98 -24.84 16.57
CA PRO A 11 3.56 -24.08 15.47
C PRO A 11 2.88 -22.69 15.37
N ASP A 12 3.22 -21.78 16.27
CA ASP A 12 2.73 -20.40 16.27
C ASP A 12 3.85 -19.46 15.81
N PRO A 13 3.72 -18.84 14.61
CA PRO A 13 4.71 -17.91 14.08
C PRO A 13 4.94 -16.69 14.99
N LYS A 14 3.93 -16.27 15.73
CA LYS A 14 4.04 -15.12 16.67
C LYS A 14 5.01 -15.38 17.83
N MET A 15 5.37 -16.63 18.09
CA MET A 15 6.42 -16.99 19.05
C MET A 15 7.85 -16.74 18.51
N LEU A 16 8.00 -16.53 17.20
CA LEU A 16 9.29 -16.20 16.59
C LEU A 16 9.73 -14.77 16.96
N PRO A 17 11.05 -14.48 16.95
CA PRO A 17 11.55 -13.12 17.12
C PRO A 17 10.88 -12.13 16.16
N LYS A 18 10.75 -10.85 16.56
CA LYS A 18 10.12 -9.80 15.74
C LYS A 18 10.82 -9.59 14.38
N THR A 19 12.10 -9.91 14.30
CA THR A 19 12.91 -9.81 13.08
C THR A 19 12.78 -11.01 12.14
N ASN A 20 12.07 -12.05 12.54
CA ASN A 20 11.92 -13.26 11.70
C ASN A 20 10.83 -13.05 10.65
N ALA A 21 11.17 -13.22 9.38
CA ALA A 21 10.28 -13.02 8.24
C ALA A 21 9.01 -13.92 8.28
N LEU A 22 9.12 -15.12 8.88
CA LEU A 22 7.98 -16.05 9.01
C LEU A 22 7.01 -15.68 10.14
N ARG A 23 7.30 -14.65 10.94
CA ARG A 23 6.46 -14.25 12.07
C ARG A 23 5.04 -13.84 11.66
N GLU A 24 4.89 -13.26 10.49
CA GLU A 24 3.60 -12.80 9.97
C GLU A 24 2.90 -13.85 9.08
N LEU A 25 3.41 -15.07 9.06
CA LEU A 25 2.85 -16.15 8.27
C LEU A 25 1.43 -16.50 8.76
N PRO A 26 0.40 -16.47 7.90
CA PRO A 26 -0.96 -16.85 8.28
C PRO A 26 -1.06 -18.37 8.49
N GLY A 27 -2.17 -18.83 9.09
CA GLY A 27 -2.40 -20.25 9.39
C GLY A 27 -2.20 -21.19 8.21
N VAL A 28 -2.61 -20.79 7.00
CA VAL A 28 -2.40 -21.57 5.76
C VAL A 28 -0.92 -21.71 5.43
N GLY A 29 -0.12 -20.67 5.65
CA GLY A 29 1.33 -20.69 5.41
C GLY A 29 2.03 -21.61 6.41
N VAL A 30 1.60 -21.62 7.68
CA VAL A 30 2.10 -22.57 8.70
C VAL A 30 1.77 -24.00 8.29
N ALA A 31 0.54 -24.27 7.87
CA ALA A 31 0.13 -25.59 7.39
C ALA A 31 0.96 -26.03 6.17
N TYR A 32 1.24 -25.09 5.25
CA TYR A 32 2.09 -25.36 4.10
C TYR A 32 3.53 -25.70 4.52
N LYS A 33 4.14 -24.94 5.44
CA LYS A 33 5.50 -25.22 5.94
C LYS A 33 5.59 -26.56 6.66
N LEU A 34 4.55 -26.96 7.36
CA LEU A 34 4.47 -28.30 7.94
C LEU A 34 4.39 -29.39 6.85
N ALA A 35 3.55 -29.19 5.84
CA ALA A 35 3.44 -30.11 4.71
C ALA A 35 4.77 -30.23 3.95
N GLU A 36 5.43 -29.11 3.65
CA GLU A 36 6.75 -29.07 3.01
C GLU A 36 7.79 -29.89 3.78
N LEU A 37 7.85 -29.72 5.10
CA LEU A 37 8.74 -30.49 5.97
C LEU A 37 8.42 -32.00 5.94
N LEU A 38 7.14 -32.39 5.95
CA LEU A 38 6.71 -33.77 5.86
C LEU A 38 7.12 -34.42 4.52
N TYR A 39 6.91 -33.69 3.40
CA TYR A 39 7.37 -34.14 2.08
C TYR A 39 8.89 -34.29 2.02
N GLN A 40 9.65 -33.35 2.57
CA GLN A 40 11.11 -33.42 2.65
C GLN A 40 11.57 -34.68 3.42
N ARG A 41 10.97 -34.92 4.59
CA ARG A 41 11.28 -36.10 5.41
C ARG A 41 10.92 -37.44 4.74
N ALA A 42 9.89 -37.42 3.90
CA ALA A 42 9.49 -38.56 3.09
C ALA A 42 10.33 -38.76 1.82
N GLY A 43 11.35 -37.92 1.57
CA GLY A 43 12.16 -37.96 0.35
C GLY A 43 11.45 -37.45 -0.90
N ARG A 44 10.38 -36.68 -0.75
CA ARG A 44 9.47 -36.18 -1.80
C ARG A 44 9.46 -34.65 -1.85
N ALA A 45 10.61 -34.01 -1.66
CA ALA A 45 10.76 -32.56 -1.44
C ALA A 45 10.14 -31.68 -2.52
N GLY A 46 9.90 -32.07 -3.72
CA GLY A 46 9.26 -31.24 -4.77
C GLY A 46 7.72 -31.29 -4.79
N GLU A 47 7.12 -32.23 -4.05
CA GLU A 47 5.68 -32.51 -4.18
C GLU A 47 4.79 -31.59 -3.33
N ALA A 48 5.37 -30.70 -2.53
CA ALA A 48 4.62 -29.68 -1.81
C ALA A 48 4.21 -28.50 -2.73
N ALA A 49 4.94 -28.24 -3.81
CA ALA A 49 4.73 -27.08 -4.69
C ALA A 49 3.31 -26.94 -5.26
N PRO A 50 2.59 -28.00 -5.67
CA PRO A 50 1.20 -27.86 -6.13
C PRO A 50 0.25 -27.24 -5.10
N HIS A 51 0.55 -27.33 -3.79
CA HIS A 51 -0.29 -26.77 -2.73
C HIS A 51 -0.15 -25.23 -2.56
N HIS A 52 0.73 -24.57 -3.31
CA HIS A 52 0.81 -23.09 -3.33
C HIS A 52 -0.51 -22.45 -3.75
N ASP A 53 -1.33 -23.10 -4.57
CA ASP A 53 -2.66 -22.64 -4.95
C ASP A 53 -3.56 -22.39 -3.72
N LEU A 54 -3.57 -23.32 -2.77
CA LEU A 54 -4.31 -23.17 -1.49
C LEU A 54 -3.68 -22.13 -0.58
N VAL A 55 -2.35 -21.97 -0.64
CA VAL A 55 -1.65 -20.94 0.13
C VAL A 55 -2.09 -19.54 -0.31
N ALA A 56 -2.16 -19.29 -1.64
CA ALA A 56 -2.65 -18.02 -2.14
C ALA A 56 -4.10 -17.73 -1.72
N LEU A 57 -4.99 -18.71 -1.86
CA LEU A 57 -6.37 -18.59 -1.41
C LEU A 57 -6.45 -18.21 0.07
N GLY A 58 -5.69 -18.89 0.93
CA GLY A 58 -5.72 -18.64 2.37
C GLY A 58 -5.08 -17.31 2.77
N ILE A 59 -3.95 -16.90 2.16
CA ILE A 59 -3.31 -15.60 2.43
C ILE A 59 -4.29 -14.45 2.16
N VAL A 60 -4.94 -14.45 1.00
CA VAL A 60 -5.87 -13.38 0.61
C VAL A 60 -7.17 -13.45 1.41
N ALA A 61 -7.73 -14.65 1.62
CA ALA A 61 -8.96 -14.82 2.39
C ALA A 61 -8.85 -14.39 3.86
N ASP A 62 -7.66 -14.55 4.45
CA ASP A 62 -7.33 -14.14 5.83
C ASP A 62 -6.86 -12.68 5.94
N VAL A 63 -6.78 -11.97 4.82
CA VAL A 63 -6.33 -10.57 4.76
C VAL A 63 -4.94 -10.40 5.41
N ALA A 64 -4.05 -11.38 5.20
CA ALA A 64 -2.72 -11.38 5.78
C ALA A 64 -1.84 -10.26 5.20
N VAL A 65 -0.90 -9.77 6.02
CA VAL A 65 0.06 -8.74 5.59
C VAL A 65 0.97 -9.29 4.49
N GLN A 66 0.93 -8.67 3.32
CA GLN A 66 1.64 -9.09 2.11
C GLN A 66 3.04 -8.46 2.03
N ALA A 67 3.90 -8.86 2.94
CA ALA A 67 5.30 -8.42 2.99
C ALA A 67 6.23 -9.65 3.09
N GLY A 68 7.49 -9.50 2.67
CA GLY A 68 8.51 -10.55 2.77
C GLY A 68 8.05 -11.91 2.25
N ASP A 69 8.23 -12.96 3.06
CA ASP A 69 7.90 -14.34 2.69
C ASP A 69 6.41 -14.57 2.40
N VAL A 70 5.50 -13.84 3.07
CA VAL A 70 4.05 -13.95 2.79
C VAL A 70 3.75 -13.48 1.37
N ARG A 71 4.34 -12.34 0.94
CA ARG A 71 4.21 -11.83 -0.43
C ARG A 71 4.81 -12.81 -1.45
N TYR A 72 6.01 -13.33 -1.18
CA TYR A 72 6.64 -14.32 -2.04
C TYR A 72 5.77 -15.57 -2.20
N LEU A 73 5.23 -16.12 -1.10
CA LEU A 73 4.32 -17.27 -1.16
C LEU A 73 3.04 -16.95 -1.94
N LEU A 74 2.51 -15.73 -1.82
CA LEU A 74 1.34 -15.31 -2.59
C LEU A 74 1.65 -15.22 -4.08
N GLN A 75 2.80 -14.67 -4.49
CA GLN A 75 3.22 -14.63 -5.89
C GLN A 75 3.35 -16.04 -6.48
N ARG A 76 4.02 -16.96 -5.75
CA ARG A 76 4.12 -18.38 -6.15
C ARG A 76 2.75 -19.05 -6.19
N GLY A 77 1.89 -18.69 -5.26
CA GLY A 77 0.56 -19.26 -5.16
C GLY A 77 -0.40 -18.77 -6.25
N LEU A 78 -0.33 -17.52 -6.66
CA LEU A 78 -1.08 -16.99 -7.80
C LEU A 78 -0.69 -17.71 -9.10
N GLU A 79 0.60 -17.93 -9.31
CA GLU A 79 1.08 -18.69 -10.48
C GLU A 79 0.59 -20.14 -10.44
N ALA A 80 0.65 -20.81 -9.27
CA ALA A 80 0.12 -22.15 -9.09
C ALA A 80 -1.41 -22.20 -9.29
N LEU A 81 -2.13 -21.18 -8.86
CA LEU A 81 -3.59 -21.11 -8.97
C LEU A 81 -4.05 -20.91 -10.43
N ARG A 82 -3.30 -20.14 -11.23
CA ARG A 82 -3.54 -20.02 -12.69
C ARG A 82 -3.47 -21.36 -13.42
N HIS A 83 -2.66 -22.28 -12.90
CA HIS A 83 -2.42 -23.60 -13.48
C HIS A 83 -2.89 -24.73 -12.54
N THR A 84 -3.84 -24.43 -11.64
CA THR A 84 -4.29 -25.42 -10.65
C THR A 84 -4.81 -26.69 -11.29
N GLY A 85 -4.38 -27.84 -10.78
CA GLY A 85 -4.93 -29.14 -11.12
C GLY A 85 -6.19 -29.51 -10.32
N ARG A 86 -6.66 -28.66 -9.39
CA ARG A 86 -7.82 -28.94 -8.57
C ARG A 86 -9.11 -28.72 -9.35
N LEU A 87 -9.79 -29.86 -9.62
CA LEU A 87 -10.99 -29.89 -10.45
C LEU A 87 -12.09 -28.96 -9.89
N GLY A 88 -12.28 -28.92 -8.56
CA GLY A 88 -13.25 -28.00 -7.94
C GLY A 88 -12.98 -26.53 -8.28
N LEU A 89 -11.72 -26.07 -8.18
CA LEU A 89 -11.35 -24.68 -8.49
C LEU A 89 -11.50 -24.37 -9.98
N GLN A 90 -11.12 -25.30 -10.86
CA GLN A 90 -11.30 -25.13 -12.31
C GLN A 90 -12.78 -24.94 -12.68
N VAL A 91 -13.64 -25.83 -12.15
CA VAL A 91 -15.09 -25.76 -12.38
C VAL A 91 -15.69 -24.48 -11.78
N LEU A 92 -15.24 -24.05 -10.60
CA LEU A 92 -15.74 -22.81 -10.00
C LEU A 92 -15.37 -21.60 -10.86
N MET A 93 -14.12 -21.52 -11.34
CA MET A 93 -13.68 -20.44 -12.24
C MET A 93 -14.49 -20.44 -13.55
N GLU A 94 -14.80 -21.62 -14.11
CA GLU A 94 -15.69 -21.75 -15.28
C GLU A 94 -17.10 -21.20 -15.02
N ILE A 95 -17.72 -21.57 -13.89
CA ILE A 95 -19.09 -21.13 -13.51
C ILE A 95 -19.17 -19.61 -13.34
N ILE A 96 -18.12 -18.98 -12.84
CA ILE A 96 -18.10 -17.53 -12.59
C ILE A 96 -17.49 -16.72 -13.75
N ASP A 97 -17.21 -17.36 -14.87
CA ASP A 97 -16.61 -16.75 -16.07
C ASP A 97 -15.26 -16.05 -15.79
N LEU A 98 -14.45 -16.67 -14.92
CA LEU A 98 -13.13 -16.19 -14.56
C LEU A 98 -12.04 -16.85 -15.41
N ASN A 99 -11.32 -16.07 -16.20
CA ASN A 99 -10.18 -16.57 -16.97
C ASN A 99 -8.96 -16.78 -16.05
N PRO A 100 -8.47 -18.02 -15.86
CA PRO A 100 -7.34 -18.29 -14.99
C PRO A 100 -6.04 -17.55 -15.38
N GLN A 101 -5.85 -17.25 -16.68
CA GLN A 101 -4.65 -16.57 -17.18
C GLN A 101 -4.48 -15.15 -16.59
N TRP A 102 -5.60 -14.49 -16.27
CA TRP A 102 -5.63 -13.12 -15.73
C TRP A 102 -5.97 -13.05 -14.25
N LEU A 103 -5.89 -14.22 -13.56
CA LEU A 103 -6.21 -14.31 -12.16
C LEU A 103 -5.24 -13.49 -11.30
N THR A 104 -5.79 -12.62 -10.45
CA THR A 104 -5.09 -11.76 -9.51
C THR A 104 -5.55 -12.03 -8.07
N GLU A 105 -4.91 -11.39 -7.10
CA GLU A 105 -5.33 -11.41 -5.70
C GLU A 105 -6.76 -10.88 -5.50
N GLU A 106 -7.21 -9.95 -6.34
CA GLU A 106 -8.59 -9.46 -6.29
C GLU A 106 -9.61 -10.51 -6.62
N HIS A 107 -9.37 -11.29 -7.67
CA HIS A 107 -10.26 -12.41 -8.02
C HIS A 107 -10.32 -13.41 -6.86
N ILE A 108 -9.23 -13.62 -6.14
CA ILE A 108 -9.29 -14.41 -4.90
C ILE A 108 -10.17 -13.71 -3.86
N GLY A 109 -9.91 -12.43 -3.57
CA GLY A 109 -10.57 -11.67 -2.50
C GLY A 109 -12.05 -11.44 -2.71
N PHE A 110 -12.48 -11.20 -3.96
CA PHE A 110 -13.86 -10.81 -4.27
C PHE A 110 -14.69 -11.89 -4.96
N GLU A 111 -14.03 -12.89 -5.60
CA GLU A 111 -14.75 -13.92 -6.34
C GLU A 111 -14.59 -15.32 -5.70
N LEU A 112 -13.38 -15.82 -5.48
CA LEU A 112 -13.16 -17.19 -5.01
C LEU A 112 -13.37 -17.34 -3.50
N ALA A 113 -12.63 -16.57 -2.69
CA ALA A 113 -12.67 -16.67 -1.22
C ALA A 113 -14.06 -16.40 -0.63
N PRO A 114 -14.87 -15.42 -1.11
CA PRO A 114 -16.22 -15.21 -0.60
C PRO A 114 -17.15 -16.41 -0.80
N ARG A 115 -16.98 -17.20 -1.87
CA ARG A 115 -17.76 -18.42 -2.14
C ARG A 115 -17.38 -19.53 -1.18
N LEU A 116 -16.08 -19.77 -1.00
CA LEU A 116 -15.57 -20.74 -0.02
C LEU A 116 -15.99 -20.37 1.41
N ASN A 117 -15.86 -19.10 1.78
CA ASN A 117 -16.22 -18.59 3.10
C ASN A 117 -17.73 -18.60 3.38
N ALA A 118 -18.58 -18.67 2.34
CA ALA A 118 -20.04 -18.74 2.52
C ALA A 118 -20.48 -20.03 3.22
N LEU A 119 -19.77 -21.15 3.03
CA LEU A 119 -20.01 -22.40 3.76
C LEU A 119 -19.91 -22.17 5.27
N GLY A 120 -18.78 -21.72 5.77
CA GLY A 120 -18.55 -21.54 7.21
C GLY A 120 -19.46 -20.47 7.86
N ARG A 121 -20.18 -19.68 7.05
CA ARG A 121 -21.14 -18.68 7.54
C ARG A 121 -22.59 -19.18 7.55
N LEU A 122 -22.98 -19.97 6.55
CA LEU A 122 -24.38 -20.33 6.29
C LEU A 122 -24.67 -21.83 6.37
N ALA A 123 -23.62 -22.67 6.34
CA ALA A 123 -23.70 -24.13 6.37
C ALA A 123 -22.48 -24.73 7.10
N ASP A 124 -22.33 -26.06 7.01
CA ASP A 124 -21.12 -26.76 7.46
C ASP A 124 -19.96 -26.48 6.49
N ALA A 125 -18.75 -26.36 7.03
CA ALA A 125 -17.53 -26.14 6.23
C ALA A 125 -16.93 -27.42 5.64
N ALA A 126 -17.36 -28.61 6.08
CA ALA A 126 -16.81 -29.89 5.62
C ALA A 126 -16.86 -30.07 4.08
N PRO A 127 -17.94 -29.68 3.37
CA PRO A 127 -17.96 -29.75 1.90
C PRO A 127 -16.88 -28.94 1.19
N ALA A 128 -16.28 -27.91 1.84
CA ALA A 128 -15.16 -27.19 1.24
C ALA A 128 -13.91 -28.05 1.06
N VAL A 129 -13.63 -28.96 2.01
CA VAL A 129 -12.51 -29.89 1.90
C VAL A 129 -12.77 -30.85 0.74
N GLU A 130 -13.97 -31.38 0.66
CA GLU A 130 -14.38 -32.27 -0.42
C GLU A 130 -14.28 -31.59 -1.78
N PHE A 131 -14.79 -30.36 -1.91
CA PHE A 131 -14.67 -29.53 -3.10
C PHE A 131 -13.21 -29.32 -3.56
N LEU A 132 -12.30 -29.05 -2.61
CA LEU A 132 -10.88 -28.80 -2.90
C LEU A 132 -10.07 -30.07 -3.18
N THR A 133 -10.62 -31.26 -2.91
CA THR A 133 -9.87 -32.53 -3.00
C THR A 133 -10.52 -33.56 -3.93
N THR A 134 -11.72 -33.28 -4.49
CA THR A 134 -12.40 -34.24 -5.36
C THR A 134 -11.75 -34.35 -6.73
N ASP A 135 -11.70 -35.58 -7.25
CA ASP A 135 -11.30 -35.91 -8.61
C ASP A 135 -12.51 -36.24 -9.50
N ASP A 136 -13.72 -36.12 -8.97
CA ASP A 136 -14.98 -36.38 -9.66
C ASP A 136 -15.57 -35.07 -10.23
N ALA A 137 -15.71 -34.99 -11.56
CA ALA A 137 -16.18 -33.79 -12.27
C ALA A 137 -17.65 -33.43 -11.95
N ASP A 138 -18.53 -34.43 -11.82
CA ASP A 138 -19.92 -34.18 -11.51
C ASP A 138 -20.07 -33.67 -10.09
N LYS A 139 -19.36 -34.26 -9.15
CA LYS A 139 -19.29 -33.81 -7.77
C LYS A 139 -18.70 -32.41 -7.63
N ALA A 140 -17.60 -32.11 -8.32
CA ALA A 140 -17.01 -30.76 -8.37
C ALA A 140 -18.02 -29.74 -8.84
N ARG A 141 -18.80 -30.04 -9.89
CA ARG A 141 -19.82 -29.15 -10.45
C ARG A 141 -20.98 -28.91 -9.48
N ILE A 142 -21.45 -29.98 -8.82
CA ILE A 142 -22.54 -29.88 -7.81
C ILE A 142 -22.07 -28.96 -6.65
N LEU A 143 -20.89 -29.21 -6.09
CA LEU A 143 -20.35 -28.42 -4.97
C LEU A 143 -20.06 -26.97 -5.38
N ALA A 144 -19.55 -26.73 -6.59
CA ALA A 144 -19.31 -25.38 -7.09
C ALA A 144 -20.61 -24.56 -7.22
N HIS A 145 -21.68 -25.15 -7.73
CA HIS A 145 -22.99 -24.50 -7.78
C HIS A 145 -23.59 -24.24 -6.39
N GLU A 146 -23.38 -25.16 -5.44
CA GLU A 146 -23.79 -24.95 -4.04
C GLU A 146 -23.05 -23.77 -3.43
N LEU A 147 -21.72 -23.68 -3.61
CA LEU A 147 -20.90 -22.56 -3.15
C LEU A 147 -21.36 -21.22 -3.74
N ASP A 148 -21.63 -21.17 -5.03
CA ASP A 148 -22.11 -19.95 -5.68
C ASP A 148 -23.51 -19.56 -5.18
N GLY A 149 -24.42 -20.52 -5.02
CA GLY A 149 -25.75 -20.31 -4.44
C GLY A 149 -25.69 -19.79 -2.99
N LEU A 150 -24.83 -20.35 -2.15
CA LEU A 150 -24.61 -19.88 -0.78
C LEU A 150 -24.02 -18.46 -0.75
N ASN A 151 -23.11 -18.15 -1.66
CA ASN A 151 -22.57 -16.80 -1.78
C ASN A 151 -23.61 -15.77 -2.24
N ALA A 152 -24.47 -16.13 -3.20
CA ALA A 152 -25.60 -15.30 -3.61
C ALA A 152 -26.55 -15.02 -2.44
N ARG A 153 -26.87 -16.06 -1.66
CA ARG A 153 -27.68 -15.92 -0.43
C ARG A 153 -27.01 -15.02 0.60
N ARG A 154 -25.71 -15.18 0.83
CA ARG A 154 -24.94 -14.31 1.72
C ARG A 154 -25.00 -12.84 1.28
N LYS A 155 -24.80 -12.56 -0.03
CA LYS A 155 -24.89 -11.20 -0.59
C LYS A 155 -26.28 -10.60 -0.29
N MET A 156 -27.37 -11.34 -0.59
CA MET A 156 -28.74 -10.90 -0.32
C MET A 156 -28.98 -10.59 1.16
N LEU A 157 -28.52 -11.45 2.07
CA LEU A 157 -28.65 -11.23 3.51
C LEU A 157 -27.85 -10.00 3.99
N CYS A 158 -26.65 -9.79 3.44
CA CYS A 158 -25.88 -8.58 3.73
C CYS A 158 -26.62 -7.31 3.29
N ASP A 159 -27.24 -7.32 2.10
CA ASP A 159 -27.95 -6.17 1.56
C ASP A 159 -29.21 -5.86 2.39
N GLN A 160 -29.96 -6.89 2.82
CA GLN A 160 -31.10 -6.72 3.73
C GLN A 160 -30.68 -6.11 5.09
N VAL A 161 -29.57 -6.58 5.68
CA VAL A 161 -29.07 -6.03 6.94
C VAL A 161 -28.57 -4.60 6.76
N THR A 162 -27.89 -4.31 5.64
CA THR A 162 -27.41 -2.96 5.31
C THR A 162 -28.60 -1.99 5.20
N GLN A 163 -29.62 -2.32 4.39
CA GLN A 163 -30.83 -1.50 4.25
C GLN A 163 -31.54 -1.28 5.59
N GLY A 164 -31.67 -2.34 6.40
CA GLY A 164 -32.27 -2.22 7.73
C GLY A 164 -31.49 -1.35 8.69
N ALA A 165 -30.16 -1.36 8.63
CA ALA A 165 -29.27 -0.53 9.42
C ALA A 165 -29.33 0.94 8.96
N GLU A 166 -29.27 1.19 7.66
CA GLU A 166 -29.38 2.53 7.09
C GLU A 166 -30.73 3.18 7.39
N ALA A 167 -31.82 2.43 7.29
CA ALA A 167 -33.15 2.91 7.68
C ALA A 167 -33.24 3.28 9.19
N GLN A 168 -32.48 2.62 10.07
CA GLN A 168 -32.39 3.03 11.48
C GLN A 168 -31.63 4.34 11.63
N ILE A 169 -30.55 4.53 10.89
CA ILE A 169 -29.74 5.76 10.89
C ILE A 169 -30.56 6.94 10.32
N GLU A 170 -31.25 6.74 9.21
CA GLU A 170 -32.11 7.78 8.60
C GLU A 170 -33.23 8.25 9.53
N ARG A 171 -33.87 7.32 10.27
CA ARG A 171 -34.88 7.68 11.29
C ARG A 171 -34.31 8.38 12.50
N ASN A 172 -33.03 8.17 12.80
CA ASN A 172 -32.37 8.79 13.95
C ASN A 172 -30.92 9.19 13.60
N PRO A 173 -30.73 10.31 12.89
CA PRO A 173 -29.40 10.79 12.46
C PRO A 173 -28.43 11.03 13.62
N SER A 174 -28.96 11.31 14.85
CA SER A 174 -28.10 11.50 16.04
C SER A 174 -27.29 10.28 16.43
N LEU A 175 -27.57 9.10 15.85
CA LEU A 175 -26.72 7.91 15.98
C LEU A 175 -25.32 8.14 15.42
N LEU A 176 -25.17 8.98 14.41
CA LEU A 176 -23.88 9.34 13.81
C LEU A 176 -23.08 10.36 14.64
N GLU A 177 -23.69 11.02 15.59
CA GLU A 177 -23.00 11.94 16.51
C GLU A 177 -22.32 11.20 17.68
N ARG A 178 -22.63 9.91 17.85
CA ARG A 178 -22.11 9.09 18.95
C ARG A 178 -20.72 8.55 18.60
N GLY A 179 -19.90 8.27 19.62
CA GLY A 179 -18.57 7.68 19.42
C GLY A 179 -18.59 6.32 18.72
N ALA A 180 -19.60 5.49 18.97
CA ALA A 180 -19.81 4.22 18.28
C ALA A 180 -21.23 4.09 17.71
N LEU A 181 -21.35 3.53 16.50
CA LEU A 181 -22.61 3.18 15.89
C LEU A 181 -23.05 1.79 16.37
N VAL A 182 -24.04 1.72 17.28
CA VAL A 182 -24.54 0.46 17.83
C VAL A 182 -25.98 0.25 17.40
N LEU A 183 -26.23 -0.73 16.55
CA LEU A 183 -27.54 -1.05 16.01
C LEU A 183 -27.92 -2.49 16.35
N SER A 184 -29.22 -2.74 16.54
CA SER A 184 -29.74 -4.08 16.83
C SER A 184 -31.04 -4.36 16.10
N HIS A 185 -31.26 -5.62 15.75
CA HIS A 185 -32.53 -6.05 15.16
C HIS A 185 -32.80 -7.53 15.41
N PRO A 186 -34.05 -7.93 15.69
CA PRO A 186 -34.38 -9.31 16.00
C PRO A 186 -34.26 -10.29 14.81
N SER A 187 -34.44 -9.81 13.58
CA SER A 187 -34.38 -10.63 12.39
C SER A 187 -33.03 -10.66 11.67
N TRP A 188 -32.03 -9.96 12.17
CA TRP A 188 -30.70 -9.99 11.54
C TRP A 188 -30.01 -11.35 11.76
N PRO A 189 -29.48 -11.97 10.67
CA PRO A 189 -28.70 -13.19 10.83
C PRO A 189 -27.33 -12.88 11.43
N GLY A 190 -26.98 -13.54 12.53
CA GLY A 190 -25.68 -13.35 13.20
C GLY A 190 -24.46 -13.65 12.31
N SER A 191 -24.65 -14.49 11.28
CA SER A 191 -23.58 -14.89 10.35
C SER A 191 -23.07 -13.79 9.42
N VAL A 192 -23.85 -12.71 9.19
CA VAL A 192 -23.51 -11.63 8.24
C VAL A 192 -23.35 -10.26 8.89
N VAL A 193 -23.79 -10.08 10.15
CA VAL A 193 -23.71 -8.77 10.83
C VAL A 193 -22.27 -8.23 10.90
N GLY A 194 -21.27 -9.09 11.03
CA GLY A 194 -19.86 -8.66 11.04
C GLY A 194 -19.37 -8.12 9.69
N ILE A 195 -19.92 -8.59 8.57
CA ILE A 195 -19.60 -8.06 7.22
C ILE A 195 -20.21 -6.67 7.07
N VAL A 196 -21.46 -6.53 7.47
CA VAL A 196 -22.17 -5.25 7.36
C VAL A 196 -21.62 -4.22 8.34
N ALA A 197 -21.22 -4.65 9.55
CA ALA A 197 -20.54 -3.77 10.51
C ALA A 197 -19.26 -3.16 9.91
N GLY A 198 -18.47 -3.94 9.15
CA GLY A 198 -17.29 -3.43 8.44
C GLY A 198 -17.65 -2.35 7.41
N ARG A 199 -18.65 -2.63 6.55
CA ARG A 199 -19.12 -1.68 5.53
C ARG A 199 -19.61 -0.36 6.13
N LEU A 200 -20.33 -0.43 7.25
CA LEU A 200 -20.82 0.77 7.93
C LEU A 200 -19.71 1.52 8.67
N ALA A 201 -18.73 0.81 9.25
CA ALA A 201 -17.56 1.43 9.87
C ALA A 201 -16.74 2.22 8.85
N GLU A 202 -16.51 1.66 7.66
CA GLU A 202 -15.85 2.34 6.54
C GLU A 202 -16.68 3.54 6.04
N LYS A 203 -17.99 3.34 5.80
CA LYS A 203 -18.87 4.37 5.25
C LYS A 203 -19.02 5.60 6.14
N TYR A 204 -19.12 5.40 7.47
CA TYR A 204 -19.39 6.46 8.44
C TYR A 204 -18.15 6.85 9.26
N HIS A 205 -17.02 6.25 8.98
CA HIS A 205 -15.75 6.45 9.71
C HIS A 205 -15.95 6.36 11.24
N ARG A 206 -16.66 5.30 11.70
CA ARG A 206 -16.99 5.09 13.12
C ARG A 206 -16.94 3.62 13.50
N PRO A 207 -16.43 3.27 14.68
CA PRO A 207 -16.59 1.93 15.23
C PRO A 207 -18.07 1.53 15.22
N THR A 208 -18.36 0.40 14.58
CA THR A 208 -19.73 -0.07 14.35
C THR A 208 -19.94 -1.44 14.96
N LEU A 209 -20.97 -1.58 15.77
CA LEU A 209 -21.44 -2.83 16.36
C LEU A 209 -22.86 -3.15 15.88
N LEU A 210 -23.02 -4.25 15.18
CA LEU A 210 -24.33 -4.77 14.81
C LEU A 210 -24.69 -5.99 15.66
N ILE A 211 -25.90 -5.99 16.22
CA ILE A 211 -26.36 -7.00 17.16
C ILE A 211 -27.58 -7.72 16.58
N ALA A 212 -27.45 -9.03 16.38
CA ALA A 212 -28.57 -9.93 16.13
C ALA A 212 -29.23 -10.27 17.47
N ALA A 213 -30.48 -9.85 17.67
CA ALA A 213 -31.21 -10.00 18.94
C ALA A 213 -32.51 -10.81 18.76
N PRO A 214 -32.43 -12.12 18.42
CA PRO A 214 -33.63 -12.93 18.19
C PRO A 214 -34.45 -13.08 19.50
N PRO A 215 -35.80 -13.07 19.43
CA PRO A 215 -36.63 -13.17 20.62
C PRO A 215 -36.35 -14.43 21.43
N GLY A 216 -36.27 -14.28 22.77
CA GLY A 216 -36.08 -15.41 23.69
C GLY A 216 -34.70 -16.07 23.64
N LYS A 217 -33.73 -15.46 22.97
CA LYS A 217 -32.34 -15.95 22.90
C LYS A 217 -31.38 -14.84 23.25
N LEU A 218 -30.18 -15.26 23.67
CA LEU A 218 -29.06 -14.37 23.87
C LEU A 218 -28.72 -13.64 22.58
N ALA A 219 -28.56 -12.31 22.63
CA ALA A 219 -28.17 -11.51 21.49
C ALA A 219 -26.66 -11.67 21.23
N ARG A 220 -26.29 -11.67 19.95
CA ARG A 220 -24.87 -11.75 19.51
C ARG A 220 -24.53 -10.56 18.66
N GLY A 221 -23.43 -9.90 18.99
CA GLY A 221 -22.93 -8.73 18.28
C GLY A 221 -21.58 -8.98 17.63
N SER A 222 -21.37 -8.30 16.50
CA SER A 222 -20.07 -8.21 15.86
C SER A 222 -19.70 -6.75 15.67
N ALA A 223 -18.54 -6.36 16.18
CA ALA A 223 -17.98 -5.03 16.06
C ALA A 223 -16.88 -4.98 15.00
N ARG A 224 -16.78 -3.84 14.33
CA ARG A 224 -15.67 -3.44 13.47
C ARG A 224 -15.25 -2.03 13.82
N SER A 225 -13.96 -1.79 13.77
CA SER A 225 -13.38 -0.51 14.17
C SER A 225 -12.84 0.29 12.99
N VAL A 226 -12.38 1.48 13.29
CA VAL A 226 -11.60 2.36 12.39
C VAL A 226 -10.15 2.41 12.87
N PRO A 227 -9.19 2.76 12.02
CA PRO A 227 -7.78 2.92 12.40
C PRO A 227 -7.65 3.86 13.62
N GLY A 228 -6.77 3.52 14.55
CA GLY A 228 -6.56 4.31 15.78
C GLY A 228 -7.55 4.04 16.91
N CYS A 229 -8.59 3.21 16.72
CA CYS A 229 -9.55 2.89 17.77
C CYS A 229 -9.59 1.39 18.11
N ASP A 230 -9.24 1.02 19.34
CA ASP A 230 -9.34 -0.37 19.84
C ASP A 230 -10.75 -0.67 20.37
N VAL A 231 -11.61 -1.21 19.48
CA VAL A 231 -12.98 -1.58 19.85
C VAL A 231 -13.03 -2.77 20.82
N SER A 232 -12.05 -3.65 20.80
CA SER A 232 -11.99 -4.80 21.73
C SER A 232 -11.74 -4.34 23.17
N ALA A 233 -10.80 -3.41 23.36
CA ALA A 233 -10.55 -2.80 24.66
C ALA A 233 -11.74 -1.95 25.15
N ALA A 234 -12.45 -1.27 24.25
CA ALA A 234 -13.66 -0.52 24.58
C ALA A 234 -14.81 -1.45 25.05
N ILE A 235 -15.02 -2.59 24.39
CA ILE A 235 -15.99 -3.62 24.77
C ILE A 235 -15.60 -4.25 26.11
N ALA A 236 -14.32 -4.59 26.29
CA ALA A 236 -13.81 -5.22 27.52
C ALA A 236 -14.05 -4.35 28.78
N ALA A 237 -14.02 -3.02 28.66
CA ALA A 237 -14.33 -2.10 29.76
C ALA A 237 -15.74 -2.30 30.32
N HIS A 238 -16.66 -2.87 29.55
CA HIS A 238 -18.05 -3.14 29.93
C HIS A 238 -18.33 -4.66 29.99
N GLY A 239 -17.31 -5.49 30.23
CA GLY A 239 -17.44 -6.93 30.33
C GLY A 239 -18.47 -7.44 31.34
N HIS A 240 -18.73 -6.67 32.41
CA HIS A 240 -19.75 -6.97 33.43
C HIS A 240 -21.21 -6.92 32.90
N MET A 241 -21.44 -6.31 31.74
CA MET A 241 -22.74 -6.26 31.06
C MET A 241 -22.91 -7.40 30.06
N LEU A 242 -21.86 -8.19 29.78
CA LEU A 242 -21.79 -9.16 28.72
C LEU A 242 -21.73 -10.59 29.28
N GLU A 243 -22.33 -11.53 28.55
CA GLU A 243 -22.21 -12.96 28.83
C GLU A 243 -20.91 -13.53 28.29
N GLY A 244 -20.31 -12.89 27.29
CA GLY A 244 -19.03 -13.23 26.71
C GLY A 244 -18.61 -12.24 25.64
N PHE A 245 -17.32 -12.04 25.53
CA PHE A 245 -16.74 -11.17 24.50
C PHE A 245 -15.31 -11.61 24.17
N GLY A 246 -14.81 -11.16 23.00
CA GLY A 246 -13.43 -11.40 22.59
C GLY A 246 -13.17 -10.84 21.20
N GLY A 247 -11.90 -10.64 20.88
CA GLY A 247 -11.49 -10.10 19.57
C GLY A 247 -10.13 -9.45 19.61
N HIS A 248 -9.91 -8.62 18.59
CA HIS A 248 -8.70 -7.84 18.34
C HIS A 248 -9.08 -6.35 18.20
N PRO A 249 -8.12 -5.41 18.22
CA PRO A 249 -8.41 -3.98 18.15
C PRO A 249 -9.39 -3.58 17.04
N MET A 250 -9.29 -4.19 15.86
CA MET A 250 -10.12 -3.85 14.69
C MET A 250 -11.43 -4.64 14.58
N ALA A 251 -11.59 -5.74 15.32
CA ALA A 251 -12.76 -6.62 15.19
C ALA A 251 -13.02 -7.41 16.46
N ALA A 252 -14.23 -7.33 16.98
CA ALA A 252 -14.60 -8.05 18.20
C ALA A 252 -16.02 -8.65 18.09
N GLY A 253 -16.25 -9.69 18.89
CA GLY A 253 -17.55 -10.32 19.04
C GLY A 253 -18.01 -10.25 20.49
N LEU A 254 -19.32 -10.26 20.70
CA LEU A 254 -19.91 -10.31 22.03
C LEU A 254 -21.24 -11.06 22.08
N SER A 255 -21.60 -11.47 23.29
CA SER A 255 -22.93 -12.00 23.62
C SER A 255 -23.49 -11.17 24.78
N ILE A 256 -24.78 -10.78 24.68
CA ILE A 256 -25.42 -9.86 25.62
C ILE A 256 -26.90 -10.22 25.79
N ASP A 257 -27.44 -10.00 26.98
CA ASP A 257 -28.87 -10.02 27.21
C ASP A 257 -29.55 -8.88 26.43
N PRO A 258 -30.59 -9.18 25.59
CA PRO A 258 -31.30 -8.16 24.83
C PRO A 258 -31.78 -6.95 25.66
N GLU A 259 -32.15 -7.15 26.91
CA GLU A 259 -32.61 -6.09 27.80
C GLU A 259 -31.50 -5.08 28.16
N ARG A 260 -30.24 -5.50 28.12
CA ARG A 260 -29.08 -4.67 28.46
C ARG A 260 -28.52 -3.91 27.26
N ILE A 261 -29.00 -4.17 26.02
CA ILE A 261 -28.49 -3.51 24.80
C ILE A 261 -28.58 -1.97 24.88
N PRO A 262 -29.68 -1.36 25.36
CA PRO A 262 -29.77 0.11 25.43
C PRO A 262 -28.74 0.74 26.37
N GLU A 263 -28.49 0.13 27.54
CA GLU A 263 -27.49 0.57 28.50
C GLU A 263 -26.07 0.42 27.94
N PHE A 264 -25.78 -0.76 27.37
CA PHE A 264 -24.49 -1.06 26.77
C PHE A 264 -24.16 -0.14 25.59
N ARG A 265 -25.14 0.19 24.75
CA ARG A 265 -24.99 1.15 23.63
C ARG A 265 -24.52 2.52 24.13
N GLN A 266 -25.07 3.03 25.22
CA GLN A 266 -24.68 4.31 25.78
C GLN A 266 -23.27 4.26 26.40
N ALA A 267 -22.99 3.20 27.14
CA ALA A 267 -21.71 2.98 27.79
C ALA A 267 -20.56 2.82 26.80
N LEU A 268 -20.75 1.95 25.81
CA LEU A 268 -19.75 1.73 24.75
C LEU A 268 -19.50 3.01 23.94
N SER A 269 -20.57 3.72 23.53
CA SER A 269 -20.43 4.96 22.78
C SER A 269 -19.62 6.02 23.51
N ARG A 270 -19.84 6.18 24.83
CA ARG A 270 -19.08 7.10 25.66
C ARG A 270 -17.61 6.70 25.74
N THR A 271 -17.34 5.43 26.02
CA THR A 271 -15.96 4.92 26.11
C THR A 271 -15.20 5.06 24.79
N VAL A 272 -15.87 4.84 23.66
CA VAL A 272 -15.24 5.05 22.34
C VAL A 272 -15.00 6.53 22.10
N GLN A 273 -15.95 7.41 22.44
CA GLN A 273 -15.76 8.86 22.32
C GLN A 273 -14.55 9.36 23.13
N GLU A 274 -14.40 8.87 24.36
CA GLU A 274 -13.30 9.26 25.26
C GLU A 274 -11.94 8.69 24.85
N ARG A 275 -11.90 7.46 24.32
CA ARG A 275 -10.64 6.77 24.01
C ARG A 275 -10.15 6.94 22.59
N CYS A 276 -11.06 7.25 21.68
CA CYS A 276 -10.78 7.30 20.23
C CYS A 276 -11.05 8.70 19.66
N GLU A 277 -11.07 9.75 20.49
CA GLU A 277 -11.41 11.12 20.09
C GLU A 277 -10.58 11.58 18.87
N GLU A 278 -9.26 11.38 18.90
CA GLU A 278 -8.36 11.74 17.81
C GLU A 278 -8.67 10.95 16.53
N ALA A 279 -8.95 9.64 16.65
CA ALA A 279 -9.27 8.78 15.51
C ALA A 279 -10.65 9.09 14.89
N LEU A 280 -11.54 9.76 15.64
CA LEU A 280 -12.89 10.13 15.19
C LEU A 280 -12.97 11.59 14.70
N ALA A 281 -12.02 12.43 15.07
CA ALA A 281 -12.04 13.87 14.78
C ALA A 281 -11.68 14.19 13.32
N GLU A 282 -10.77 13.43 12.74
CA GLU A 282 -10.27 13.66 11.37
C GLU A 282 -10.27 12.36 10.57
N GLU A 283 -10.74 12.43 9.32
CA GLU A 283 -10.45 11.38 8.37
C GLU A 283 -8.93 11.38 8.10
N PRO A 284 -8.26 10.21 8.13
CA PRO A 284 -6.83 10.17 7.83
C PRO A 284 -6.59 10.75 6.44
N PRO A 285 -5.52 11.56 6.26
CA PRO A 285 -5.21 12.12 4.96
C PRO A 285 -5.01 11.00 3.95
N LEU A 286 -5.62 11.14 2.76
CA LEU A 286 -5.40 10.21 1.67
C LEU A 286 -4.02 10.46 1.08
N GLN A 287 -3.16 9.47 1.15
CA GLN A 287 -1.85 9.53 0.52
C GLN A 287 -2.00 9.36 -0.99
N ILE A 288 -1.43 10.29 -1.75
CA ILE A 288 -1.35 10.21 -3.20
C ILE A 288 0.07 9.79 -3.58
N ASP A 289 0.21 8.70 -4.31
CA ASP A 289 1.50 8.14 -4.72
C ASP A 289 2.05 8.81 -5.98
N GLY A 290 1.16 9.38 -6.82
CA GLY A 290 1.57 10.09 -8.02
C GLY A 290 0.43 10.85 -8.70
N TYR A 291 0.81 11.87 -9.49
CA TYR A 291 -0.13 12.60 -10.35
C TYR A 291 0.08 12.16 -11.80
N VAL A 292 -1.01 11.78 -12.46
CA VAL A 292 -1.00 11.26 -13.84
C VAL A 292 -2.09 11.97 -14.63
N PRO A 293 -1.77 12.57 -15.80
CA PRO A 293 -2.78 13.13 -16.69
C PRO A 293 -3.65 12.04 -17.30
N LEU A 294 -4.90 12.35 -17.68
CA LEU A 294 -5.82 11.36 -18.25
C LEU A 294 -5.29 10.70 -19.52
N SER A 295 -4.54 11.45 -20.35
CA SER A 295 -3.90 10.96 -21.58
C SER A 295 -2.92 9.81 -21.37
N ASP A 296 -2.29 9.72 -20.19
CA ASP A 296 -1.26 8.74 -19.91
C ASP A 296 -1.84 7.42 -19.37
N LEU A 297 -3.14 7.40 -19.03
CA LEU A 297 -3.85 6.23 -18.51
C LEU A 297 -4.08 5.19 -19.61
N SER A 298 -3.02 4.56 -20.07
CA SER A 298 -3.01 3.51 -21.08
C SER A 298 -2.88 2.12 -20.47
N LEU A 299 -3.21 1.09 -21.23
CA LEU A 299 -3.03 -0.29 -20.80
C LEU A 299 -1.54 -0.59 -20.49
N GLY A 300 -0.60 -0.03 -21.28
CA GLY A 300 0.82 -0.19 -21.00
C GLY A 300 1.25 0.44 -19.67
N PHE A 301 0.67 1.60 -19.31
CA PHE A 301 0.89 2.20 -17.97
C PHE A 301 0.36 1.30 -16.86
N VAL A 302 -0.85 0.74 -17.03
CA VAL A 302 -1.45 -0.17 -16.03
C VAL A 302 -0.63 -1.43 -15.88
N GLU A 303 -0.10 -1.99 -16.97
CA GLU A 303 0.79 -3.16 -16.93
C GLU A 303 2.08 -2.89 -16.14
N GLU A 304 2.65 -1.70 -16.23
CA GLU A 304 3.80 -1.32 -15.40
C GLU A 304 3.41 -1.19 -13.91
N VAL A 305 2.23 -0.63 -13.59
CA VAL A 305 1.72 -0.58 -12.22
C VAL A 305 1.47 -1.99 -11.67
N GLU A 306 0.92 -2.89 -12.46
CA GLU A 306 0.65 -4.28 -12.09
C GLU A 306 1.92 -5.10 -11.79
N ARG A 307 3.10 -4.65 -12.22
CA ARG A 307 4.37 -5.27 -11.78
C ARG A 307 4.63 -5.15 -10.29
N LEU A 308 3.96 -4.22 -9.62
CA LEU A 308 4.00 -4.08 -8.16
C LEU A 308 3.07 -5.05 -7.43
N ALA A 309 2.21 -5.77 -8.16
CA ALA A 309 1.28 -6.74 -7.57
C ALA A 309 2.05 -7.98 -6.98
N PRO A 310 1.42 -8.78 -6.12
CA PRO A 310 0.04 -8.67 -5.62
C PRO A 310 -0.14 -7.54 -4.61
N PHE A 311 -1.33 -6.93 -4.64
CA PHE A 311 -1.70 -5.84 -3.74
C PHE A 311 -2.54 -6.33 -2.56
N GLY A 312 -2.44 -5.62 -1.43
CA GLY A 312 -3.17 -5.94 -0.21
C GLY A 312 -2.56 -5.31 1.04
N PRO A 313 -2.91 -5.77 2.25
CA PRO A 313 -2.31 -5.25 3.46
C PRO A 313 -0.79 -5.35 3.45
N GLY A 314 -0.10 -4.23 3.68
CA GLY A 314 1.37 -4.14 3.63
C GLY A 314 1.96 -3.86 2.25
N ASN A 315 1.15 -3.96 1.17
CA ASN A 315 1.48 -3.55 -0.18
C ASN A 315 0.20 -3.03 -0.87
N PRO A 316 -0.33 -1.86 -0.48
CA PRO A 316 -1.56 -1.34 -1.06
C PRO A 316 -1.39 -0.99 -2.55
N PRO A 317 -2.48 -1.00 -3.36
CA PRO A 317 -2.42 -0.48 -4.70
C PRO A 317 -2.06 1.01 -4.69
N LEU A 318 -1.40 1.49 -5.74
CA LEU A 318 -1.06 2.90 -5.86
C LEU A 318 -2.33 3.76 -5.95
N THR A 319 -2.40 4.77 -5.12
CA THR A 319 -3.42 5.82 -5.22
C THR A 319 -2.87 6.95 -6.10
N LEU A 320 -3.38 7.04 -7.30
CA LEU A 320 -3.01 8.07 -8.26
C LEU A 320 -4.01 9.23 -8.23
N ALA A 321 -3.61 10.37 -8.75
CA ALA A 321 -4.53 11.50 -8.87
C ALA A 321 -4.37 12.24 -10.20
N THR A 322 -5.48 12.80 -10.69
CA THR A 322 -5.50 13.79 -11.79
C THR A 322 -6.12 15.08 -11.29
N ARG A 323 -5.51 16.20 -11.61
CA ARG A 323 -5.98 17.53 -11.20
C ARG A 323 -6.93 18.11 -12.24
N GLY A 324 -7.87 18.93 -11.78
CA GLY A 324 -8.67 19.80 -12.64
C GLY A 324 -9.64 19.07 -13.57
N VAL A 325 -10.13 17.88 -13.20
CA VAL A 325 -11.10 17.14 -14.01
C VAL A 325 -12.53 17.62 -13.77
N SER A 326 -13.37 17.47 -14.77
CA SER A 326 -14.80 17.79 -14.71
C SER A 326 -15.65 16.61 -15.18
N VAL A 327 -16.88 16.49 -14.66
CA VAL A 327 -17.82 15.47 -15.08
C VAL A 327 -18.44 15.84 -16.43
N LYS A 328 -18.16 15.05 -17.46
CA LYS A 328 -18.76 15.18 -18.79
C LYS A 328 -20.08 14.41 -18.90
N GLY A 329 -20.19 13.30 -18.19
CA GLY A 329 -21.38 12.47 -18.16
C GLY A 329 -21.28 11.35 -17.15
N HIS A 330 -22.42 10.75 -16.82
CA HIS A 330 -22.46 9.57 -15.95
C HIS A 330 -23.63 8.66 -16.30
N ALA A 331 -23.52 7.39 -15.89
CA ALA A 331 -24.57 6.38 -15.97
C ALA A 331 -24.53 5.46 -14.76
N THR A 332 -25.68 5.02 -14.30
CA THR A 332 -25.78 3.99 -13.28
C THR A 332 -25.51 2.61 -13.90
N VAL A 333 -24.72 1.80 -13.20
CA VAL A 333 -24.37 0.44 -13.62
C VAL A 333 -24.51 -0.52 -12.43
N GLY A 334 -24.46 -1.82 -12.72
CA GLY A 334 -24.78 -2.86 -11.75
C GLY A 334 -26.23 -3.34 -11.88
N ARG A 335 -26.52 -4.51 -11.28
CA ARG A 335 -27.84 -5.16 -11.45
C ARG A 335 -28.99 -4.38 -10.79
N THR A 336 -28.69 -3.61 -9.75
CA THR A 336 -29.62 -2.74 -9.01
C THR A 336 -29.31 -1.25 -9.19
N GLY A 337 -28.35 -0.88 -10.08
CA GLY A 337 -27.97 0.50 -10.31
C GLY A 337 -27.13 1.11 -9.18
N GLU A 338 -26.46 0.25 -8.41
CA GLU A 338 -25.72 0.64 -7.20
C GLU A 338 -24.33 1.23 -7.44
N HIS A 339 -23.88 1.32 -8.69
CA HIS A 339 -22.57 1.86 -9.05
C HIS A 339 -22.72 2.98 -10.08
N LEU A 340 -21.74 3.87 -10.14
CA LEU A 340 -21.66 4.90 -11.15
C LEU A 340 -20.50 4.66 -12.10
N LYS A 341 -20.77 4.83 -13.38
CA LYS A 341 -19.80 4.95 -14.45
C LYS A 341 -19.74 6.42 -14.83
N VAL A 342 -18.64 7.08 -14.54
CA VAL A 342 -18.48 8.53 -14.74
C VAL A 342 -17.48 8.75 -15.88
N ILE A 343 -17.83 9.63 -16.82
CA ILE A 343 -16.90 10.09 -17.85
C ILE A 343 -16.35 11.43 -17.38
N LEU A 344 -15.05 11.50 -17.20
CA LEU A 344 -14.33 12.69 -16.83
C LEU A 344 -13.61 13.29 -18.02
N GLU A 345 -13.40 14.58 -17.99
CA GLU A 345 -12.64 15.35 -18.98
C GLU A 345 -11.68 16.29 -18.22
N ASP A 346 -10.43 16.34 -18.64
CA ASP A 346 -9.44 17.28 -18.10
C ASP A 346 -9.39 18.58 -18.91
N GLU A 347 -8.53 19.51 -18.50
CA GLU A 347 -8.38 20.82 -19.18
C GLU A 347 -7.83 20.69 -20.61
N ALA A 348 -7.14 19.60 -20.94
CA ALA A 348 -6.64 19.34 -22.30
C ALA A 348 -7.72 18.77 -23.22
N GLY A 349 -8.87 18.36 -22.67
CA GLY A 349 -9.98 17.73 -23.39
C GLY A 349 -9.86 16.21 -23.49
N ASP A 350 -8.87 15.62 -22.81
CA ASP A 350 -8.75 14.17 -22.72
C ASP A 350 -9.84 13.60 -21.82
N THR A 351 -10.37 12.43 -22.19
CA THR A 351 -11.49 11.85 -21.45
C THR A 351 -11.15 10.46 -20.94
N GLN A 352 -11.57 10.17 -19.70
CA GLN A 352 -11.41 8.88 -19.09
C GLN A 352 -12.72 8.41 -18.45
N GLN A 353 -13.01 7.11 -18.59
CA GLN A 353 -14.11 6.46 -17.91
C GLN A 353 -13.66 5.95 -16.55
N VAL A 354 -14.37 6.35 -15.50
CA VAL A 354 -14.09 6.01 -14.11
C VAL A 354 -15.27 5.26 -13.51
N LEU A 355 -15.00 4.17 -12.80
CA LEU A 355 -16.00 3.39 -12.09
C LEU A 355 -16.02 3.80 -10.62
N TRP A 356 -17.16 4.21 -10.12
CA TRP A 356 -17.36 4.56 -8.72
C TRP A 356 -18.30 3.54 -8.06
N TRP A 357 -17.69 2.68 -7.26
CA TRP A 357 -18.41 1.60 -6.60
C TRP A 357 -19.36 2.12 -5.51
N ARG A 358 -20.60 1.63 -5.49
CA ARG A 358 -21.62 1.97 -4.48
C ARG A 358 -21.82 3.47 -4.29
N ALA A 359 -21.83 4.20 -5.37
CA ALA A 359 -21.98 5.65 -5.39
C ALA A 359 -23.34 6.08 -5.91
N ASP A 360 -23.77 7.25 -5.43
CA ASP A 360 -24.97 7.93 -5.87
C ASP A 360 -24.60 9.20 -6.65
N ALA A 361 -25.32 9.46 -7.74
CA ALA A 361 -25.07 10.62 -8.62
C ALA A 361 -25.19 11.98 -7.90
N SER A 362 -25.95 12.05 -6.79
CA SER A 362 -26.07 13.27 -5.99
C SER A 362 -24.75 13.68 -5.31
N ARG A 363 -23.80 12.75 -5.17
CA ARG A 363 -22.48 12.98 -4.56
C ARG A 363 -21.42 13.44 -5.57
N LEU A 364 -21.74 13.50 -6.87
CA LEU A 364 -20.80 13.98 -7.89
C LEU A 364 -20.44 15.46 -7.63
N PRO A 365 -19.15 15.83 -7.66
CA PRO A 365 -18.72 17.20 -7.53
C PRO A 365 -19.32 18.09 -8.64
N ARG A 366 -19.65 19.32 -8.27
CA ARG A 366 -20.08 20.35 -9.22
C ARG A 366 -18.89 21.24 -9.56
N GLY A 367 -18.57 21.35 -10.86
CA GLY A 367 -17.39 22.10 -11.32
C GLY A 367 -16.11 21.25 -11.31
N PRO A 368 -14.93 21.87 -11.55
CA PRO A 368 -13.67 21.14 -11.59
C PRO A 368 -13.24 20.66 -10.20
N PHE A 369 -12.57 19.51 -10.17
CA PHE A 369 -12.09 18.88 -8.94
C PHE A 369 -10.84 18.03 -9.23
N ASP A 370 -10.06 17.76 -8.19
CA ASP A 370 -9.01 16.75 -8.24
C ASP A 370 -9.62 15.38 -7.94
N LEU A 371 -9.29 14.38 -8.74
CA LEU A 371 -9.73 12.99 -8.54
C LEU A 371 -8.56 12.14 -8.07
N ALA A 372 -8.74 11.42 -6.96
CA ALA A 372 -7.90 10.31 -6.57
C ALA A 372 -8.53 8.97 -7.00
N TYR A 373 -7.72 8.07 -7.56
CA TYR A 373 -8.19 6.82 -8.13
C TYR A 373 -7.11 5.73 -8.06
N VAL A 374 -7.56 4.49 -8.27
CA VAL A 374 -6.68 3.32 -8.49
C VAL A 374 -6.88 2.86 -9.94
N VAL A 375 -5.83 2.34 -10.57
CA VAL A 375 -5.89 1.79 -11.93
C VAL A 375 -5.66 0.30 -11.92
N ARG A 376 -6.36 -0.41 -12.81
CA ARG A 376 -6.26 -1.86 -12.99
C ARG A 376 -6.47 -2.23 -14.45
N ALA A 377 -6.02 -3.43 -14.85
CA ALA A 377 -6.47 -4.02 -16.09
C ALA A 377 -7.78 -4.80 -15.85
N SER A 378 -8.82 -4.46 -16.58
CA SER A 378 -10.08 -5.20 -16.62
C SER A 378 -10.06 -6.16 -17.79
N ASP A 379 -10.57 -7.37 -17.60
CA ASP A 379 -10.76 -8.40 -18.65
C ASP A 379 -12.24 -8.60 -19.02
N TYR A 380 -13.05 -7.61 -18.72
CA TYR A 380 -14.50 -7.70 -18.94
C TYR A 380 -14.84 -7.98 -20.40
N ARG A 381 -15.60 -9.05 -20.66
CA ARG A 381 -15.95 -9.57 -22.00
C ARG A 381 -14.77 -10.05 -22.84
N GLY A 382 -13.69 -10.50 -22.20
CA GLY A 382 -12.52 -11.07 -22.89
C GLY A 382 -11.64 -10.04 -23.61
N GLN A 383 -11.84 -8.75 -23.38
CA GLN A 383 -10.96 -7.68 -23.84
C GLN A 383 -10.28 -7.04 -22.62
N ARG A 384 -8.97 -6.89 -22.72
CA ARG A 384 -8.19 -6.23 -21.69
C ARG A 384 -8.21 -4.73 -21.91
N ASP A 385 -8.69 -3.98 -20.91
CA ASP A 385 -8.86 -2.53 -20.97
C ASP A 385 -8.49 -1.88 -19.64
N VAL A 386 -8.26 -0.59 -19.65
CA VAL A 386 -7.97 0.20 -18.45
C VAL A 386 -9.25 0.40 -17.64
N GLN A 387 -9.24 -0.05 -16.40
CA GLN A 387 -10.26 0.27 -15.40
C GLN A 387 -9.70 1.27 -14.40
N VAL A 388 -10.33 2.44 -14.32
CA VAL A 388 -10.02 3.47 -13.33
C VAL A 388 -11.11 3.42 -12.27
N GLU A 389 -10.72 3.28 -11.01
CA GLU A 389 -11.64 3.17 -9.87
C GLU A 389 -11.55 4.42 -9.00
N TRP A 390 -12.67 5.09 -8.82
CA TRP A 390 -12.80 6.29 -7.99
C TRP A 390 -12.50 5.99 -6.52
N VAL A 391 -11.58 6.72 -5.92
CA VAL A 391 -11.26 6.64 -4.49
C VAL A 391 -11.84 7.85 -3.77
N ALA A 392 -11.44 9.07 -4.14
CA ALA A 392 -11.91 10.31 -3.52
C ALA A 392 -11.87 11.47 -4.52
N ALA A 393 -12.62 12.52 -4.22
CA ALA A 393 -12.57 13.77 -4.98
C ALA A 393 -12.42 14.95 -4.03
N ARG A 394 -11.61 15.92 -4.44
CA ARG A 394 -11.45 17.18 -3.75
C ARG A 394 -11.90 18.31 -4.70
N PRO A 395 -13.04 18.99 -4.40
CA PRO A 395 -13.46 20.14 -5.19
C PRO A 395 -12.34 21.19 -5.24
N ILE A 396 -12.09 21.74 -6.41
CA ILE A 396 -11.25 22.91 -6.54
C ILE A 396 -12.16 24.07 -6.17
N GLU A 397 -11.92 24.71 -5.04
CA GLU A 397 -12.62 25.93 -4.67
C GLU A 397 -12.41 26.96 -5.79
N ALA A 398 -13.51 27.43 -6.38
CA ALA A 398 -13.42 28.54 -7.34
C ALA A 398 -12.69 29.69 -6.63
N PRO A 399 -11.69 30.32 -7.28
CA PRO A 399 -10.94 31.37 -6.62
C PRO A 399 -11.92 32.42 -6.12
N VAL A 400 -12.02 32.58 -4.80
CA VAL A 400 -12.57 33.78 -4.22
C VAL A 400 -11.77 34.91 -4.86
N THR A 401 -12.42 35.85 -5.55
CA THR A 401 -11.79 36.98 -6.21
C THR A 401 -11.16 37.91 -5.18
N GLY A 402 -10.10 37.48 -4.59
CA GLY A 402 -9.18 38.16 -3.75
C GLY A 402 -7.82 37.60 -4.11
N ARG A 403 -6.97 38.47 -4.63
CA ARG A 403 -5.59 38.23 -5.06
C ARG A 403 -4.96 37.05 -4.33
N GLN A 404 -4.93 35.88 -4.97
CA GLN A 404 -4.02 34.80 -4.54
C GLN A 404 -2.60 35.34 -4.73
N PRO A 405 -1.66 35.04 -3.81
CA PRO A 405 -0.26 35.14 -4.14
C PRO A 405 -0.04 34.17 -5.31
N GLU A 406 0.33 34.68 -6.45
CA GLU A 406 0.82 33.90 -7.59
C GLU A 406 1.92 32.98 -7.03
N THR A 407 1.73 31.67 -7.10
CA THR A 407 2.84 30.72 -6.91
C THR A 407 3.86 31.17 -7.96
N PRO A 408 5.07 31.60 -7.58
CA PRO A 408 6.01 32.12 -8.55
C PRO A 408 6.26 31.01 -9.57
N VAL A 409 5.93 31.27 -10.82
CA VAL A 409 6.29 30.38 -11.93
C VAL A 409 7.80 30.39 -11.96
N VAL A 410 8.42 29.29 -11.53
CA VAL A 410 9.87 29.13 -11.58
C VAL A 410 10.28 29.07 -13.04
N GLU A 411 10.94 30.11 -13.53
CA GLU A 411 11.51 30.11 -14.87
C GLU A 411 12.59 29.01 -14.95
N THR A 412 12.46 28.10 -15.90
CA THR A 412 13.41 26.99 -16.06
C THR A 412 14.17 27.16 -17.36
N VAL A 413 15.50 27.17 -17.28
CA VAL A 413 16.40 27.28 -18.42
C VAL A 413 17.21 25.99 -18.56
N ASP A 414 17.04 25.31 -19.70
CA ASP A 414 17.65 23.99 -19.96
C ASP A 414 18.99 24.10 -20.69
N HIS A 415 20.08 23.76 -19.99
CA HIS A 415 21.44 23.73 -20.52
C HIS A 415 22.01 22.30 -20.63
N ARG A 416 21.19 21.27 -20.51
CA ARG A 416 21.64 19.86 -20.50
C ARG A 416 22.23 19.39 -21.83
N ARG A 417 22.01 20.17 -22.91
CA ARG A 417 22.50 19.85 -24.27
C ARG A 417 23.59 20.78 -24.76
N GLU A 418 24.08 21.67 -23.90
CA GLU A 418 25.15 22.59 -24.28
C GLU A 418 26.47 21.84 -24.54
N ALA A 419 27.19 22.26 -25.56
CA ALA A 419 28.45 21.63 -25.96
C ALA A 419 29.58 21.88 -24.93
N ASP A 420 29.61 23.07 -24.32
CA ASP A 420 30.53 23.44 -23.24
C ASP A 420 29.75 24.03 -22.05
N PRO A 421 29.31 23.18 -21.10
CA PRO A 421 28.55 23.65 -19.95
C PRO A 421 29.39 24.55 -19.02
N HIS A 422 30.72 24.43 -18.98
CA HIS A 422 31.57 25.26 -18.15
C HIS A 422 31.62 26.71 -18.65
N GLU A 423 31.72 26.92 -19.95
CA GLU A 423 31.69 28.27 -20.55
C GLU A 423 30.35 28.95 -20.28
N VAL A 424 29.24 28.21 -20.40
CA VAL A 424 27.90 28.74 -20.10
C VAL A 424 27.75 29.12 -18.63
N LEU A 425 28.24 28.28 -17.70
CA LEU A 425 28.21 28.58 -16.28
C LEU A 425 29.04 29.83 -15.94
N GLN A 426 30.27 29.96 -16.48
CA GLN A 426 31.11 31.15 -16.26
C GLN A 426 30.43 32.43 -16.74
N ARG A 427 29.74 32.39 -17.88
CA ARG A 427 28.99 33.52 -18.40
C ARG A 427 27.84 33.90 -17.47
N LEU A 428 27.07 32.90 -17.00
CA LEU A 428 25.98 33.12 -16.04
C LEU A 428 26.48 33.76 -14.74
N GLN A 429 27.62 33.28 -14.21
CA GLN A 429 28.24 33.83 -12.99
C GLN A 429 28.79 35.24 -13.17
N ALA A 430 29.15 35.62 -14.39
CA ALA A 430 29.58 36.98 -14.71
C ALA A 430 28.41 37.98 -14.86
N GLU A 431 27.24 37.50 -15.24
CA GLU A 431 26.05 38.35 -15.52
C GLU A 431 25.15 38.55 -14.29
N ARG A 432 25.10 37.57 -13.38
CA ARG A 432 24.24 37.62 -12.20
C ARG A 432 24.77 36.76 -11.03
N ASP A 433 24.27 37.04 -9.85
CA ASP A 433 24.54 36.21 -8.68
C ASP A 433 23.74 34.89 -8.80
N VAL A 434 24.43 33.76 -8.79
CA VAL A 434 23.84 32.42 -8.94
C VAL A 434 24.34 31.49 -7.84
N LEU A 435 23.41 30.77 -7.23
CA LEU A 435 23.74 29.69 -6.29
C LEU A 435 23.93 28.39 -7.10
N VAL A 436 25.13 27.85 -7.09
CA VAL A 436 25.44 26.61 -7.80
C VAL A 436 25.35 25.43 -6.85
N TRP A 437 24.42 24.52 -7.11
CA TRP A 437 24.34 23.24 -6.45
C TRP A 437 25.18 22.20 -7.20
N ARG A 438 26.21 21.71 -6.53
CA ARG A 438 27.11 20.71 -7.08
C ARG A 438 27.39 19.60 -6.10
N GLU A 439 27.59 18.38 -6.58
CA GLU A 439 27.96 17.20 -5.80
C GLU A 439 29.00 16.35 -6.53
N GLY A 440 29.70 15.52 -5.78
CA GLY A 440 30.78 14.70 -6.32
C GLY A 440 31.95 15.54 -6.84
N LYS A 441 32.69 14.99 -7.79
CA LYS A 441 33.84 15.66 -8.44
C LYS A 441 33.38 16.55 -9.59
N ALA A 442 32.69 17.60 -9.30
CA ALA A 442 32.00 18.41 -10.31
C ALA A 442 32.87 19.38 -11.11
N GLY A 443 34.12 19.64 -10.69
CA GLY A 443 35.04 20.56 -11.40
C GLY A 443 34.64 22.05 -11.37
N VAL A 444 33.64 22.42 -10.58
CA VAL A 444 33.13 23.79 -10.41
C VAL A 444 33.02 24.15 -8.93
N GLU A 445 33.09 25.44 -8.63
CA GLU A 445 32.81 25.94 -7.29
C GLU A 445 31.31 26.01 -7.07
N GLY A 446 30.83 25.64 -5.87
CA GLY A 446 29.41 25.65 -5.52
C GLY A 446 29.16 25.08 -4.12
N ARG A 447 27.88 25.00 -3.77
CA ARG A 447 27.39 24.45 -2.50
C ARG A 447 26.85 23.05 -2.71
N ASP A 448 26.97 22.21 -1.69
CA ASP A 448 26.30 20.92 -1.64
C ASP A 448 24.84 21.05 -1.15
N ARG A 449 24.05 19.96 -1.24
CA ARG A 449 22.62 19.93 -0.86
C ARG A 449 22.34 20.36 0.58
N TYR A 450 23.29 20.21 1.49
CA TYR A 450 23.12 20.56 2.91
C TYR A 450 23.51 22.02 3.20
N ALA A 451 24.33 22.63 2.32
CA ALA A 451 24.82 24.00 2.44
C ALA A 451 24.09 24.99 1.53
N LEU A 452 23.00 24.59 0.85
CA LEU A 452 22.15 25.48 0.06
C LEU A 452 21.45 26.50 0.97
N GLU A 453 21.31 27.73 0.46
CA GLU A 453 20.65 28.86 1.12
C GLU A 453 19.63 29.47 0.14
N ALA A 454 18.73 30.35 0.62
CA ALA A 454 17.78 31.04 -0.23
C ALA A 454 18.47 31.86 -1.31
N SER A 455 18.04 31.76 -2.58
CA SER A 455 18.61 32.48 -3.70
C SER A 455 17.57 32.66 -4.81
N GLU A 456 17.59 33.78 -5.51
CA GLU A 456 16.72 34.04 -6.65
C GLU A 456 17.03 33.13 -7.85
N THR A 457 18.29 32.74 -8.02
CA THR A 457 18.72 31.92 -9.15
C THR A 457 19.50 30.71 -8.67
N LEU A 458 18.99 29.52 -8.98
CA LEU A 458 19.63 28.23 -8.69
C LEU A 458 20.17 27.59 -9.97
N VAL A 459 21.43 27.21 -9.94
CA VAL A 459 22.04 26.34 -10.95
C VAL A 459 22.10 24.92 -10.42
N ILE A 460 21.43 23.96 -11.04
CA ILE A 460 21.59 22.54 -10.75
C ILE A 460 22.67 22.00 -11.68
N TRP A 461 23.89 21.96 -11.16
CA TRP A 461 25.06 21.53 -11.94
C TRP A 461 25.12 20.02 -12.06
N THR A 462 25.13 19.31 -10.93
CA THR A 462 25.18 17.84 -10.90
C THR A 462 23.77 17.27 -10.87
N THR A 463 23.53 16.21 -11.64
CA THR A 463 22.24 15.49 -11.60
C THR A 463 21.98 14.95 -10.19
N PRO A 464 20.85 15.31 -9.56
CA PRO A 464 20.52 14.83 -8.21
C PRO A 464 20.44 13.32 -8.12
N PRO A 465 20.67 12.70 -6.95
CA PRO A 465 20.56 11.25 -6.79
C PRO A 465 19.11 10.76 -6.68
N GLY A 466 18.14 11.65 -6.51
CA GLY A 466 16.73 11.30 -6.38
C GLY A 466 15.78 12.49 -6.37
N ALA A 467 14.49 12.23 -6.57
CA ALA A 467 13.44 13.24 -6.50
C ALA A 467 13.31 13.90 -5.11
N PRO A 468 13.47 13.18 -3.99
CA PRO A 468 13.45 13.81 -2.66
C PRO A 468 14.53 14.87 -2.48
N GLU A 469 15.75 14.63 -2.98
CA GLU A 469 16.87 15.57 -2.87
C GLU A 469 16.61 16.81 -3.75
N LEU A 470 16.07 16.64 -4.94
CA LEU A 470 15.67 17.77 -5.78
C LEU A 470 14.62 18.64 -5.09
N ARG A 471 13.56 18.02 -4.54
CA ARG A 471 12.51 18.73 -3.82
C ARG A 471 13.03 19.49 -2.61
N ALA A 472 13.85 18.85 -1.81
CA ALA A 472 14.46 19.48 -0.63
C ALA A 472 15.34 20.67 -1.00
N ALA A 473 16.09 20.59 -2.10
CA ALA A 473 16.91 21.69 -2.61
C ALA A 473 16.04 22.85 -3.08
N LEU A 474 15.02 22.61 -3.88
CA LEU A 474 14.11 23.65 -4.38
C LEU A 474 13.32 24.33 -3.23
N ALA A 475 12.82 23.56 -2.28
CA ALA A 475 12.13 24.09 -1.10
C ALA A 475 13.05 24.96 -0.22
N ARG A 476 14.33 24.58 -0.09
CA ARG A 476 15.31 25.34 0.70
C ARG A 476 15.75 26.64 0.02
N VAL A 477 15.97 26.59 -1.29
CA VAL A 477 16.46 27.75 -2.06
C VAL A 477 15.32 28.70 -2.42
N SER A 478 14.12 28.18 -2.70
CA SER A 478 12.94 28.92 -3.18
C SER A 478 13.26 29.83 -4.37
N PRO A 479 13.87 29.32 -5.47
CA PRO A 479 14.38 30.12 -6.57
C PRO A 479 13.22 30.61 -7.46
N HIS A 480 13.44 31.77 -8.12
CA HIS A 480 12.59 32.26 -9.20
C HIS A 480 13.07 31.72 -10.57
N ILE A 481 14.37 31.46 -10.71
CA ILE A 481 14.98 30.95 -11.94
C ILE A 481 15.82 29.70 -11.60
N VAL A 482 15.65 28.62 -12.36
CA VAL A 482 16.44 27.40 -12.27
C VAL A 482 17.14 27.12 -13.59
N HIS A 483 18.46 27.00 -13.57
CA HIS A 483 19.28 26.58 -14.70
C HIS A 483 19.68 25.12 -14.52
N LEU A 484 19.32 24.24 -15.48
CA LEU A 484 19.61 22.81 -15.46
C LEU A 484 20.79 22.47 -16.35
N PHE A 485 21.90 22.04 -15.76
CA PHE A 485 23.07 21.50 -16.49
C PHE A 485 23.09 19.98 -16.45
N ALA A 486 22.74 19.38 -15.33
CA ALA A 486 22.59 17.92 -15.13
C ALA A 486 23.85 17.12 -15.54
N VAL A 487 25.02 17.59 -15.12
CA VAL A 487 26.27 16.86 -15.35
C VAL A 487 26.26 15.56 -14.56
N ASP A 488 26.53 14.45 -15.23
CA ASP A 488 26.56 13.13 -14.61
C ASP A 488 27.83 12.99 -13.73
N PRO A 489 27.73 12.66 -12.44
CA PRO A 489 28.89 12.44 -11.58
C PRO A 489 29.65 11.14 -11.89
N GLY A 490 29.10 10.21 -12.67
CA GLY A 490 29.73 8.97 -13.10
C GLY A 490 30.02 7.97 -11.98
N LEU A 491 29.17 7.94 -10.93
CA LEU A 491 29.36 7.12 -9.72
C LEU A 491 28.17 6.18 -9.44
N ASP A 492 27.46 5.77 -10.49
CA ASP A 492 26.31 4.87 -10.38
C ASP A 492 26.65 3.39 -10.62
N ASP A 493 27.84 3.11 -11.11
CA ASP A 493 28.32 1.72 -11.21
C ASP A 493 28.91 1.24 -9.87
N PRO A 494 28.61 -0.01 -9.44
CA PRO A 494 29.04 -0.51 -8.12
C PRO A 494 30.55 -0.47 -7.91
N LYS A 495 31.34 -0.73 -8.96
CA LYS A 495 32.81 -0.75 -8.86
C LYS A 495 33.39 0.64 -8.71
N GLY A 496 32.94 1.61 -9.50
CA GLY A 496 33.34 3.01 -9.42
C GLY A 496 32.96 3.63 -8.09
N PHE A 497 31.71 3.43 -7.66
CA PHE A 497 31.20 3.90 -6.38
C PHE A 497 31.99 3.34 -5.20
N LEU A 498 32.14 2.01 -5.09
CA LEU A 498 32.87 1.37 -3.99
C LEU A 498 34.35 1.77 -3.96
N THR A 499 34.98 1.89 -5.14
CA THR A 499 36.38 2.35 -5.22
C THR A 499 36.52 3.78 -4.72
N HIS A 500 35.56 4.65 -5.03
CA HIS A 500 35.57 6.04 -4.57
C HIS A 500 35.28 6.13 -3.08
N LEU A 501 34.25 5.42 -2.58
CA LEU A 501 33.90 5.38 -1.17
C LEU A 501 35.03 4.81 -0.29
N ALA A 502 35.72 3.77 -0.75
CA ALA A 502 36.88 3.21 -0.05
C ALA A 502 38.00 4.24 0.11
N LYS A 503 38.29 5.04 -0.92
CA LYS A 503 39.28 6.13 -0.85
C LYS A 503 38.89 7.24 0.13
N LEU A 504 37.59 7.55 0.22
CA LEU A 504 37.06 8.51 1.19
C LEU A 504 37.20 7.99 2.63
N ALA A 505 36.88 6.72 2.86
CA ALA A 505 37.04 6.07 4.15
C ALA A 505 38.55 5.99 4.57
N GLU A 506 39.43 5.60 3.65
CA GLU A 506 40.87 5.57 3.87
C GLU A 506 41.40 6.97 4.22
N ARG A 507 40.97 8.01 3.50
CA ARG A 507 41.35 9.41 3.81
C ARG A 507 40.86 9.82 5.19
N ALA A 508 39.64 9.46 5.60
CA ALA A 508 39.12 9.73 6.94
C ALA A 508 40.00 9.05 8.03
N ILE A 509 40.38 7.79 7.81
CA ILE A 509 41.27 7.06 8.72
C ILE A 509 42.64 7.75 8.86
N VAL A 510 43.27 8.11 7.74
CA VAL A 510 44.63 8.65 7.73
C VAL A 510 44.69 10.10 8.21
N SER A 511 43.73 10.95 7.80
CA SER A 511 43.82 12.41 7.97
C SER A 511 42.92 12.97 9.05
N GLN A 512 41.87 12.22 9.49
CA GLN A 512 40.82 12.69 10.40
C GLN A 512 40.65 11.80 11.64
N GLY A 513 41.59 10.92 11.91
CA GLY A 513 41.52 10.00 13.06
C GLY A 513 40.37 8.99 12.97
N GLY A 514 39.94 8.69 11.76
CA GLY A 514 38.85 7.78 11.46
C GLY A 514 37.44 8.41 11.50
N LEU A 515 37.30 9.70 11.78
CA LEU A 515 36.02 10.37 11.83
C LEU A 515 35.55 10.78 10.43
N ALA A 516 34.29 10.52 10.12
CA ALA A 516 33.64 10.96 8.89
C ALA A 516 32.16 11.31 9.16
N ASP A 517 31.63 12.25 8.39
CA ASP A 517 30.22 12.59 8.38
C ASP A 517 29.54 11.91 7.20
N LEU A 518 28.42 11.21 7.44
CA LEU A 518 27.69 10.48 6.42
C LEU A 518 27.16 11.39 5.31
N SER A 519 26.73 12.60 5.68
CA SER A 519 26.25 13.60 4.72
C SER A 519 27.38 14.07 3.81
N ALA A 520 28.58 14.26 4.35
CA ALA A 520 29.76 14.60 3.54
C ALA A 520 30.14 13.47 2.58
N LEU A 521 30.07 12.20 3.02
CA LEU A 521 30.28 11.05 2.16
C LEU A 521 29.21 10.96 1.06
N ALA A 522 27.94 11.23 1.38
CA ALA A 522 26.85 11.25 0.42
C ALA A 522 27.05 12.33 -0.67
N VAL A 523 27.50 13.53 -0.28
CA VAL A 523 27.84 14.63 -1.19
C VAL A 523 29.02 14.28 -2.08
N GLU A 524 30.13 13.77 -1.51
CA GLU A 524 31.34 13.42 -2.26
C GLU A 524 31.12 12.26 -3.25
N THR A 525 30.16 11.37 -2.96
CA THR A 525 29.75 10.29 -3.85
C THR A 525 28.60 10.67 -4.76
N ALA A 526 27.99 11.82 -4.56
CA ALA A 526 26.74 12.24 -5.21
C ALA A 526 25.64 11.18 -5.11
N GLN A 527 25.56 10.48 -3.98
CA GLN A 527 24.60 9.41 -3.71
C GLN A 527 23.69 9.77 -2.52
N ARG A 528 22.66 8.95 -2.28
CA ARG A 528 21.82 9.03 -1.07
C ARG A 528 22.58 8.50 0.14
N GLU A 529 22.27 8.97 1.34
CA GLU A 529 22.86 8.47 2.60
C GLU A 529 22.65 6.95 2.74
N GLU A 530 21.51 6.43 2.31
CA GLU A 530 21.22 4.99 2.37
C GLU A 530 22.14 4.17 1.47
N THR A 531 22.45 4.66 0.27
CA THR A 531 23.40 4.02 -0.66
C THR A 531 24.81 4.01 -0.06
N VAL A 532 25.21 5.11 0.57
CA VAL A 532 26.51 5.21 1.26
C VAL A 532 26.57 4.23 2.42
N ARG A 533 25.54 4.11 3.26
CA ARG A 533 25.48 3.11 4.35
C ARG A 533 25.63 1.69 3.82
N ALA A 534 24.92 1.34 2.74
CA ALA A 534 25.04 0.02 2.11
C ALA A 534 26.45 -0.24 1.57
N GLY A 535 27.08 0.79 0.98
CA GLY A 535 28.48 0.71 0.51
C GLY A 535 29.49 0.55 1.64
N LEU A 536 29.31 1.28 2.75
CA LEU A 536 30.17 1.13 3.94
C LEU A 536 30.02 -0.25 4.58
N ALA A 537 28.80 -0.75 4.71
CA ALA A 537 28.56 -2.11 5.18
C ALA A 537 29.22 -3.16 4.26
N TRP A 538 29.20 -2.94 2.94
CA TRP A 538 29.91 -3.81 2.00
C TRP A 538 31.42 -3.77 2.20
N LEU A 539 32.02 -2.58 2.38
CA LEU A 539 33.47 -2.41 2.64
C LEU A 539 33.87 -3.08 3.96
N GLU A 540 33.07 -2.97 5.01
CA GLU A 540 33.30 -3.62 6.29
C GLU A 540 33.27 -5.14 6.15
N ARG A 541 32.25 -5.71 5.47
CA ARG A 541 32.13 -7.17 5.27
C ARG A 541 33.23 -7.74 4.37
N ARG A 542 33.85 -6.91 3.55
CA ARG A 542 35.03 -7.26 2.75
C ARG A 542 36.35 -7.12 3.50
N GLY A 543 36.33 -6.62 4.74
CA GLY A 543 37.53 -6.40 5.55
C GLY A 543 38.39 -5.22 5.08
N HIS A 544 37.79 -4.21 4.45
CA HIS A 544 38.51 -2.99 4.06
C HIS A 544 38.51 -1.95 5.17
N ILE A 545 37.49 -1.92 5.99
CA ILE A 545 37.32 -1.02 7.14
C ILE A 545 36.56 -1.75 8.27
N VAL A 546 36.63 -1.18 9.48
CA VAL A 546 35.72 -1.51 10.60
C VAL A 546 35.02 -0.23 11.02
N ILE A 547 33.68 -0.31 11.22
CA ILE A 547 32.89 0.77 11.78
C ILE A 547 32.88 0.60 13.30
N LEU A 548 33.66 1.44 14.00
CA LEU A 548 33.83 1.37 15.46
C LEU A 548 32.64 2.00 16.19
N GLU A 549 32.07 3.06 15.62
CA GLU A 549 30.98 3.83 16.21
C GLU A 549 30.18 4.52 15.13
N GLU A 550 28.85 4.50 15.30
CA GLU A 550 27.89 5.24 14.46
C GLU A 550 26.91 5.96 15.41
N ARG A 551 26.91 7.32 15.35
CA ARG A 551 25.97 8.17 16.08
C ARG A 551 25.34 9.16 15.14
N ASP A 552 24.06 9.00 14.85
CA ASP A 552 23.34 9.80 13.87
C ASP A 552 24.01 9.77 12.49
N ARG A 553 24.80 10.80 12.17
CA ARG A 553 25.54 10.95 10.92
C ARG A 553 27.06 10.86 11.12
N GLU A 554 27.53 10.86 12.35
CA GLU A 554 28.95 10.70 12.66
C GLU A 554 29.36 9.24 12.64
N LEU A 555 30.36 8.91 11.85
CA LEU A 555 30.93 7.58 11.68
C LEU A 555 32.39 7.59 12.12
N ARG A 556 32.80 6.50 12.76
CA ARG A 556 34.22 6.31 13.13
C ARG A 556 34.75 5.01 12.53
N PHE A 557 35.75 5.13 11.69
CA PHE A 557 36.38 4.01 10.99
C PHE A 557 37.72 3.65 11.59
N ALA A 558 38.10 2.39 11.49
CA ALA A 558 39.46 1.88 11.67
C ALA A 558 39.85 0.99 10.48
N PRO A 559 41.15 0.87 10.19
CA PRO A 559 41.58 -0.13 9.20
C PRO A 559 41.34 -1.53 9.74
N ASP A 560 40.85 -2.43 8.89
CA ASP A 560 40.60 -3.83 9.25
C ASP A 560 41.63 -4.74 8.56
N GLY A 561 41.90 -5.89 9.18
CA GLY A 561 42.63 -7.03 8.63
C GLY A 561 41.77 -8.28 8.54
N GLY A 562 40.42 -8.13 8.42
CA GLY A 562 39.43 -9.11 8.73
C GLY A 562 39.06 -10.15 7.68
N SER A 563 38.14 -11.00 8.04
CA SER A 563 37.58 -12.09 7.25
C SER A 563 36.34 -11.66 6.47
N VAL A 564 36.16 -12.24 5.28
CA VAL A 564 34.93 -12.05 4.47
C VAL A 564 33.74 -12.75 5.16
N ALA A 565 32.64 -12.05 5.31
CA ALA A 565 31.42 -12.57 5.96
C ALA A 565 30.49 -13.30 4.99
N GLU A 566 29.66 -14.22 5.54
CA GLU A 566 28.73 -15.06 4.75
C GLU A 566 27.56 -14.28 4.12
N ASP A 567 27.15 -13.13 4.66
CA ASP A 567 26.01 -12.30 4.21
C ASP A 567 26.39 -11.29 3.09
N LEU A 568 27.60 -11.36 2.56
CA LEU A 568 28.08 -10.48 1.50
C LEU A 568 27.20 -10.46 0.23
N PRO A 569 26.60 -11.60 -0.24
CA PRO A 569 25.73 -11.57 -1.41
C PRO A 569 24.49 -10.69 -1.23
N GLU A 570 23.84 -10.72 -0.07
CA GLU A 570 22.64 -9.94 0.22
C GLU A 570 22.94 -8.43 0.24
N ILE A 571 24.05 -8.03 0.87
CA ILE A 571 24.49 -6.63 0.88
C ILE A 571 24.86 -6.15 -0.53
N THR A 572 25.48 -7.01 -1.33
CA THR A 572 25.84 -6.68 -2.73
C THR A 572 24.60 -6.46 -3.58
N GLU A 573 23.57 -7.30 -3.44
CA GLU A 573 22.30 -7.17 -4.14
C GLU A 573 21.58 -5.88 -3.73
N ARG A 574 21.48 -5.61 -2.44
CA ARG A 574 20.88 -4.37 -1.92
C ARG A 574 21.60 -3.12 -2.43
N LEU A 575 22.93 -3.10 -2.38
CA LEU A 575 23.71 -1.97 -2.91
C LEU A 575 23.50 -1.80 -4.41
N GLY A 576 23.46 -2.89 -5.18
CA GLY A 576 23.17 -2.87 -6.61
C GLY A 576 21.83 -2.22 -6.90
N ALA A 577 20.78 -2.63 -6.20
CA ALA A 577 19.43 -2.08 -6.36
C ALA A 577 19.37 -0.56 -6.06
N LEU A 578 20.05 -0.08 -5.01
CA LEU A 578 20.09 1.35 -4.68
C LEU A 578 20.83 2.19 -5.74
N LEU A 579 21.92 1.67 -6.29
CA LEU A 579 22.67 2.33 -7.35
C LEU A 579 21.89 2.32 -8.68
N GLU A 580 21.22 1.23 -9.01
CA GLU A 580 20.34 1.14 -10.17
C GLU A 580 19.17 2.12 -10.07
N GLU A 581 18.56 2.30 -8.88
CA GLU A 581 17.51 3.29 -8.66
C GLU A 581 18.03 4.72 -8.92
N THR A 582 19.22 5.07 -8.41
CA THR A 582 19.85 6.37 -8.68
C THR A 582 20.14 6.56 -10.16
N ALA A 583 20.69 5.55 -10.84
CA ALA A 583 20.97 5.57 -12.27
C ALA A 583 19.68 5.77 -13.10
N ALA A 584 18.62 5.05 -12.74
CA ALA A 584 17.32 5.19 -13.39
C ALA A 584 16.74 6.61 -13.23
N TYR A 585 16.82 7.17 -12.02
CA TYR A 585 16.39 8.55 -11.77
C TYR A 585 17.21 9.56 -12.59
N ARG A 586 18.54 9.43 -12.66
CA ARG A 586 19.39 10.30 -13.47
C ARG A 586 19.09 10.21 -14.96
N ALA A 587 18.82 9.00 -15.45
CA ALA A 587 18.40 8.80 -16.84
C ALA A 587 17.03 9.47 -17.11
N PHE A 588 16.10 9.40 -16.17
CA PHE A 588 14.81 10.10 -16.22
C PHE A 588 15.04 11.62 -16.21
N PHE A 589 15.83 12.14 -15.26
CA PHE A 589 16.15 13.57 -15.14
C PHE A 589 16.78 14.14 -16.42
N ALA A 590 17.64 13.39 -17.08
CA ALA A 590 18.30 13.82 -18.32
C ALA A 590 17.35 13.90 -19.54
N ARG A 591 16.25 13.16 -19.54
CA ARG A 591 15.33 13.03 -20.71
C ARG A 591 14.02 13.79 -20.54
N THR A 592 13.55 13.99 -19.33
CA THR A 592 12.26 14.63 -19.03
C THR A 592 12.33 16.12 -19.38
N ASP A 593 11.21 16.66 -19.85
CA ASP A 593 11.07 18.10 -20.10
C ASP A 593 11.44 18.93 -18.86
N ALA A 594 12.24 19.98 -19.04
CA ALA A 594 12.84 20.76 -17.96
C ALA A 594 11.79 21.47 -17.09
N GLU A 595 10.77 22.07 -17.71
CA GLU A 595 9.71 22.75 -16.98
C GLU A 595 8.86 21.75 -16.17
N THR A 596 8.53 20.62 -16.77
CA THR A 596 7.79 19.53 -16.13
C THR A 596 8.56 18.96 -14.93
N LEU A 597 9.88 18.79 -15.06
CA LEU A 597 10.75 18.28 -14.00
C LEU A 597 10.74 19.20 -12.76
N ILE A 598 10.93 20.51 -12.98
CA ILE A 598 10.98 21.51 -11.89
C ILE A 598 9.59 21.74 -11.30
N ARG A 599 8.56 21.84 -12.14
CA ARG A 599 7.18 21.99 -11.68
C ARG A 599 6.75 20.83 -10.79
N ASN A 600 6.99 19.59 -11.21
CA ASN A 600 6.63 18.39 -10.42
C ASN A 600 7.40 18.33 -9.10
N ALA A 601 8.65 18.80 -9.07
CA ALA A 601 9.44 18.86 -7.85
C ALA A 601 9.02 20.00 -6.90
N HIS A 602 8.39 21.06 -7.39
CA HIS A 602 7.92 22.21 -6.59
C HIS A 602 6.51 22.00 -6.03
N THR A 603 5.68 21.18 -6.67
CA THR A 603 4.25 21.00 -6.35
C THR A 603 3.95 19.69 -5.61
N ALA A 604 4.91 18.81 -5.42
CA ALA A 604 4.83 17.57 -4.65
C ALA A 604 5.52 17.73 -3.28
#